data_fbd757443f6f639b58d8d20f202339b9
#
_entry.id   fbd757443f6f639b58d8d20f202339b9
#
_cell.length_a   1.000
_cell.length_b   1.000
_cell.length_c   1.000
_cell.angle_alpha   90.00
_cell.angle_beta   90.00
_cell.angle_gamma   90.00
#
_symmetry.space_group_name_H-M   'P 1'
#
loop_
_entity.id
_entity.type
_entity.pdbx_description
1 polymer ?
#
loop_
_entity_poly.entity_id
_entity_poly.type
_entity_poly.pdbx_seq_one_letter_code
_entity_poly.pdbx_strand_id
1 'polypeptide(L)'
;MNYTTKEIAEITQSQLIGDKNLHVQNLAFDSRNIYSVANTAFIAINTPKNSGEKYIPQAIEKGIEIIISENFYADFEGITWIIVENTVKFLQDLAKYHVENSQLKTIGITGSNGKTIVKEWLYQCFWNELPTVKSPKSFNSQIGLPISLLEISKKHQLGIFEVGISKPQEMAILENIFSPEIGVLTHIGTAHSSNFKNEEELIDEKLILFKNSKIIIYNGDNDLVFNKINDIYSNKKLISFGLNRRNDVTIVSDFKKLNEDVKVQYKNETFSFPVQQRDEATLTNALAVISVLKELGFSNEIIIEKVNALKAVEMRLESINGVRNNLIINDSFNLDLDSLVIAFQFIKQYNKPQKTLILTDIIDVKEDEVSLYNKVAELTNEQNFTTVFLVGTQITRFQEKFNAHTFTFEKTKQLIESQQLNQLENQLILLKG
;
A
#
# COMPACT_ATOMS: atom_id res chain seq x y z
N MET A 1 19.42 -6.94 -6.28
CA MET A 1 20.79 -6.33 -6.21
C MET A 1 21.85 -7.36 -6.54
N ASN A 2 23.14 -6.98 -6.65
CA ASN A 2 24.28 -7.91 -6.78
C ASN A 2 25.57 -7.16 -6.41
N TYR A 3 25.99 -7.31 -5.18
CA TYR A 3 27.18 -6.67 -4.60
C TYR A 3 28.02 -7.70 -3.84
N THR A 4 29.32 -7.48 -3.73
CA THR A 4 30.16 -8.23 -2.81
C THR A 4 29.99 -7.67 -1.38
N THR A 5 30.34 -8.48 -0.36
CA THR A 5 30.37 -8.06 1.04
C THR A 5 31.27 -6.84 1.24
N LYS A 6 32.39 -6.75 0.49
CA LYS A 6 33.29 -5.59 0.50
C LYS A 6 32.57 -4.33 -0.05
N GLU A 7 31.94 -4.42 -1.22
CA GLU A 7 31.21 -3.28 -1.81
C GLU A 7 30.10 -2.79 -0.87
N ILE A 8 29.34 -3.70 -0.25
CA ILE A 8 28.31 -3.33 0.71
C ILE A 8 28.90 -2.56 1.89
N ALA A 9 30.00 -3.07 2.46
CA ALA A 9 30.68 -2.42 3.59
C ALA A 9 31.21 -1.03 3.22
N GLU A 10 31.77 -0.86 2.01
CA GLU A 10 32.25 0.43 1.49
C GLU A 10 31.11 1.42 1.26
N ILE A 11 30.01 0.98 0.62
CA ILE A 11 28.81 1.79 0.36
C ILE A 11 28.20 2.34 1.65
N THR A 12 28.12 1.46 2.68
CA THR A 12 27.43 1.76 3.93
C THR A 12 28.37 2.21 5.04
N GLN A 13 29.67 2.33 4.76
CA GLN A 13 30.72 2.67 5.73
C GLN A 13 30.71 1.75 6.97
N SER A 14 30.48 0.46 6.74
CA SER A 14 30.34 -0.56 7.79
C SER A 14 31.63 -1.34 8.00
N GLN A 15 31.80 -1.93 9.18
CA GLN A 15 32.93 -2.82 9.47
C GLN A 15 32.65 -4.22 8.89
N LEU A 16 33.57 -4.74 8.08
CA LEU A 16 33.52 -6.11 7.56
C LEU A 16 34.48 -7.01 8.31
N ILE A 17 33.96 -8.14 8.79
CA ILE A 17 34.73 -9.21 9.43
C ILE A 17 34.43 -10.52 8.69
N GLY A 18 35.42 -11.14 8.07
CA GLY A 18 35.26 -12.38 7.30
C GLY A 18 35.58 -12.22 5.81
N ASP A 19 34.92 -13.01 4.96
CA ASP A 19 35.21 -13.03 3.53
C ASP A 19 34.60 -11.78 2.81
N LYS A 20 35.49 -11.03 2.17
CA LYS A 20 35.18 -9.81 1.46
C LYS A 20 34.64 -10.01 0.02
N ASN A 21 34.68 -11.25 -0.48
CA ASN A 21 34.34 -11.57 -1.87
C ASN A 21 33.00 -12.33 -2.00
N LEU A 22 32.30 -12.62 -0.90
CA LEU A 22 30.99 -13.25 -0.98
C LEU A 22 29.99 -12.32 -1.66
N HIS A 23 29.21 -12.87 -2.58
CA HIS A 23 28.18 -12.12 -3.27
C HIS A 23 26.87 -12.09 -2.48
N VAL A 24 26.22 -10.93 -2.44
CA VAL A 24 24.88 -10.74 -1.87
C VAL A 24 23.92 -10.32 -2.97
N GLN A 25 22.97 -11.19 -3.27
CA GLN A 25 21.90 -10.93 -4.25
C GLN A 25 20.55 -10.72 -3.56
N ASN A 26 20.37 -11.33 -2.38
CA ASN A 26 19.13 -11.28 -1.62
C ASN A 26 19.39 -10.84 -0.18
N LEU A 27 18.43 -10.14 0.42
CA LEU A 27 18.38 -9.84 1.83
C LEU A 27 17.22 -10.58 2.49
N ALA A 28 17.51 -11.36 3.51
CA ALA A 28 16.52 -11.96 4.40
C ALA A 28 16.44 -11.15 5.70
N PHE A 29 15.24 -10.80 6.13
CA PHE A 29 14.95 -10.07 7.37
C PHE A 29 13.95 -10.84 8.28
N ASP A 30 13.44 -11.95 7.81
CA ASP A 30 12.61 -12.89 8.57
C ASP A 30 13.21 -14.30 8.42
N SER A 31 13.78 -14.80 9.51
CA SER A 31 14.43 -16.12 9.54
C SER A 31 13.48 -17.29 9.20
N ARG A 32 12.18 -17.10 9.36
CA ARG A 32 11.16 -18.12 9.00
C ARG A 32 11.00 -18.27 7.48
N ASN A 33 11.21 -17.20 6.73
CA ASN A 33 10.95 -17.08 5.29
C ASN A 33 12.24 -17.11 4.44
N ILE A 34 13.27 -17.80 4.88
CA ILE A 34 14.48 -18.03 4.10
C ILE A 34 14.25 -19.24 3.20
N TYR A 35 14.03 -18.99 1.90
CA TYR A 35 13.78 -20.04 0.88
C TYR A 35 15.03 -20.44 0.10
N SER A 36 16.03 -19.56 0.06
CA SER A 36 17.33 -19.80 -0.56
C SER A 36 18.42 -19.18 0.29
N VAL A 37 19.47 -19.92 0.55
CA VAL A 37 20.63 -19.42 1.33
C VAL A 37 21.74 -18.90 0.42
N ALA A 38 21.81 -19.40 -0.81
CA ALA A 38 22.84 -18.98 -1.76
C ALA A 38 22.76 -17.48 -2.06
N ASN A 39 23.89 -16.79 -1.89
CA ASN A 39 23.99 -15.33 -2.10
C ASN A 39 22.99 -14.51 -1.29
N THR A 40 22.57 -15.01 -0.13
CA THR A 40 21.62 -14.35 0.77
C THR A 40 22.32 -13.89 2.04
N ALA A 41 22.20 -12.60 2.38
CA ALA A 41 22.59 -12.09 3.68
C ALA A 41 21.34 -11.94 4.57
N PHE A 42 21.48 -12.30 5.86
CA PHE A 42 20.46 -12.03 6.85
C PHE A 42 20.74 -10.69 7.54
N ILE A 43 19.76 -9.78 7.49
CA ILE A 43 19.83 -8.51 8.22
C ILE A 43 19.01 -8.60 9.50
N ALA A 44 19.67 -8.46 10.65
CA ALA A 44 19.06 -8.48 11.97
C ALA A 44 18.49 -7.10 12.31
N ILE A 45 17.33 -6.74 11.71
CA ILE A 45 16.72 -5.41 11.85
C ILE A 45 16.31 -5.18 13.31
N ASN A 46 16.90 -4.15 13.93
CA ASN A 46 16.51 -3.67 15.25
C ASN A 46 15.54 -2.49 15.15
N THR A 47 14.49 -2.55 15.94
CA THR A 47 13.48 -1.49 16.10
C THR A 47 13.21 -1.26 17.58
N PRO A 48 12.61 -0.13 18.00
CA PRO A 48 12.26 0.09 19.41
C PRO A 48 11.36 -1.00 20.02
N LYS A 49 10.62 -1.74 19.18
CA LYS A 49 9.66 -2.77 19.62
C LYS A 49 10.22 -4.19 19.52
N ASN A 50 11.27 -4.42 18.73
CA ASN A 50 11.78 -5.77 18.46
C ASN A 50 13.24 -5.74 18.03
N SER A 51 14.06 -6.68 18.59
CA SER A 51 15.43 -6.93 18.13
C SER A 51 15.45 -8.10 17.16
N GLY A 52 16.03 -7.87 15.98
CA GLY A 52 16.27 -8.89 14.96
C GLY A 52 17.40 -9.85 15.32
N GLU A 53 18.29 -9.44 16.22
CA GLU A 53 19.49 -10.24 16.60
C GLU A 53 19.15 -11.60 17.23
N LYS A 54 18.03 -11.69 17.94
CA LYS A 54 17.55 -12.97 18.49
C LYS A 54 17.28 -14.05 17.45
N TYR A 55 17.17 -13.67 16.16
CA TYR A 55 16.92 -14.60 15.06
C TYR A 55 18.18 -14.98 14.28
N ILE A 56 19.35 -14.42 14.64
CA ILE A 56 20.66 -14.74 14.04
C ILE A 56 20.97 -16.23 14.14
N PRO A 57 20.86 -16.89 15.32
CA PRO A 57 21.14 -18.31 15.43
C PRO A 57 20.31 -19.15 14.47
N GLN A 58 19.02 -18.85 14.35
CA GLN A 58 18.12 -19.57 13.44
C GLN A 58 18.47 -19.34 11.96
N ALA A 59 18.94 -18.14 11.60
CA ALA A 59 19.38 -17.86 10.23
C ALA A 59 20.65 -18.66 9.88
N ILE A 60 21.61 -18.70 10.79
CA ILE A 60 22.86 -19.48 10.65
C ILE A 60 22.56 -20.97 10.57
N GLU A 61 21.69 -21.50 11.45
CA GLU A 61 21.25 -22.90 11.42
C GLU A 61 20.64 -23.31 10.07
N LYS A 62 19.99 -22.36 9.39
CA LYS A 62 19.46 -22.57 8.03
C LYS A 62 20.53 -22.47 6.93
N GLY A 63 21.77 -22.16 7.26
CA GLY A 63 22.90 -22.10 6.34
C GLY A 63 23.23 -20.69 5.81
N ILE A 64 22.77 -19.62 6.45
CA ILE A 64 23.19 -18.26 6.11
C ILE A 64 24.64 -18.05 6.59
N GLU A 65 25.50 -17.59 5.68
CA GLU A 65 26.92 -17.33 5.93
C GLU A 65 27.25 -15.83 6.06
N ILE A 66 26.31 -14.94 5.74
CA ILE A 66 26.50 -13.49 5.79
C ILE A 66 25.46 -12.87 6.71
N ILE A 67 25.92 -12.23 7.78
CA ILE A 67 25.08 -11.57 8.78
C ILE A 67 25.36 -10.08 8.81
N ILE A 68 24.29 -9.28 8.80
CA ILE A 68 24.31 -7.83 8.99
C ILE A 68 23.65 -7.54 10.33
N SER A 69 24.39 -6.97 11.28
CA SER A 69 23.93 -6.75 12.65
C SER A 69 24.62 -5.57 13.32
N GLU A 70 24.08 -5.10 14.43
CA GLU A 70 24.67 -4.01 15.23
C GLU A 70 25.75 -4.55 16.20
N ASN A 71 25.75 -5.86 16.48
CA ASN A 71 26.70 -6.50 17.33
C ASN A 71 27.42 -7.66 16.60
N PHE A 72 28.70 -7.90 17.01
CA PHE A 72 29.48 -9.05 16.57
C PHE A 72 29.37 -10.18 17.59
N TYR A 73 29.20 -11.41 17.10
CA TYR A 73 29.12 -12.62 17.94
C TYR A 73 30.21 -13.60 17.53
N ALA A 74 31.29 -13.66 18.34
CA ALA A 74 32.47 -14.48 18.06
C ALA A 74 32.23 -16.00 18.14
N ASP A 75 31.13 -16.43 18.76
CA ASP A 75 30.79 -17.85 18.94
C ASP A 75 30.37 -18.54 17.63
N PHE A 76 30.09 -17.76 16.55
CA PHE A 76 29.70 -18.31 15.25
C PHE A 76 30.90 -18.29 14.29
N GLU A 77 31.63 -19.39 14.23
CA GLU A 77 32.76 -19.55 13.32
C GLU A 77 32.30 -19.66 11.85
N GLY A 78 33.12 -19.18 10.91
CA GLY A 78 32.87 -19.28 9.48
C GLY A 78 31.83 -18.29 8.93
N ILE A 79 31.28 -17.42 9.75
CA ILE A 79 30.31 -16.42 9.37
C ILE A 79 30.98 -15.10 8.97
N THR A 80 30.55 -14.51 7.87
CA THR A 80 30.95 -13.16 7.45
C THR A 80 29.99 -12.14 8.03
N TRP A 81 30.55 -11.18 8.76
CA TRP A 81 29.81 -10.15 9.47
C TRP A 81 30.00 -8.79 8.82
N ILE A 82 28.90 -8.08 8.60
CA ILE A 82 28.87 -6.65 8.31
C ILE A 82 28.27 -5.97 9.54
N ILE A 83 29.14 -5.32 10.33
CA ILE A 83 28.76 -4.68 11.59
C ILE A 83 28.43 -3.22 11.32
N VAL A 84 27.26 -2.80 11.76
CA VAL A 84 26.67 -1.50 11.46
C VAL A 84 26.27 -0.78 12.77
N GLU A 85 26.21 0.55 12.75
CA GLU A 85 25.74 1.30 13.91
C GLU A 85 24.21 1.19 14.09
N ASN A 86 23.47 1.12 12.97
CA ASN A 86 22.01 1.00 12.96
C ASN A 86 21.55 0.25 11.70
N THR A 87 20.88 -0.86 11.89
CA THR A 87 20.46 -1.75 10.80
C THR A 87 19.42 -1.13 9.87
N VAL A 88 18.54 -0.25 10.37
CA VAL A 88 17.55 0.47 9.53
C VAL A 88 18.27 1.50 8.67
N LYS A 89 19.18 2.28 9.24
CA LYS A 89 19.97 3.28 8.49
C LYS A 89 20.84 2.61 7.42
N PHE A 90 21.50 1.51 7.76
CA PHE A 90 22.26 0.70 6.79
C PHE A 90 21.40 0.30 5.60
N LEU A 91 20.20 -0.22 5.86
CA LEU A 91 19.26 -0.65 4.81
C LEU A 91 18.85 0.53 3.90
N GLN A 92 18.63 1.69 4.50
CA GLN A 92 18.28 2.93 3.80
C GLN A 92 19.43 3.44 2.91
N ASP A 93 20.66 3.45 3.44
CA ASP A 93 21.83 3.91 2.69
C ASP A 93 22.17 3.00 1.53
N LEU A 94 22.11 1.67 1.74
CA LEU A 94 22.30 0.70 0.67
C LEU A 94 21.24 0.83 -0.42
N ALA A 95 19.97 1.00 -0.04
CA ALA A 95 18.87 1.17 -1.00
C ALA A 95 18.98 2.49 -1.78
N LYS A 96 19.36 3.59 -1.11
CA LYS A 96 19.63 4.87 -1.75
C LYS A 96 20.70 4.73 -2.82
N TYR A 97 21.86 4.20 -2.46
CA TYR A 97 22.94 3.95 -3.40
C TYR A 97 22.50 3.09 -4.59
N HIS A 98 21.70 2.04 -4.30
CA HIS A 98 21.23 1.10 -5.31
C HIS A 98 20.30 1.77 -6.34
N VAL A 99 19.34 2.59 -5.89
CA VAL A 99 18.42 3.28 -6.80
C VAL A 99 19.11 4.40 -7.56
N GLU A 100 20.00 5.18 -6.93
CA GLU A 100 20.75 6.27 -7.59
C GLU A 100 21.66 5.75 -8.72
N ASN A 101 22.18 4.53 -8.59
CA ASN A 101 22.99 3.89 -9.62
C ASN A 101 22.17 3.05 -10.63
N SER A 102 20.84 3.07 -10.53
CA SER A 102 19.93 2.47 -11.51
C SER A 102 19.55 3.49 -12.58
N GLN A 103 19.35 3.03 -13.81
CA GLN A 103 18.84 3.86 -14.91
C GLN A 103 17.34 3.67 -15.13
N LEU A 104 16.63 3.51 -14.05
CA LEU A 104 15.23 3.12 -14.03
C LEU A 104 14.32 4.35 -14.06
N LYS A 105 13.31 4.36 -14.94
CA LYS A 105 12.20 5.32 -14.79
C LYS A 105 11.39 4.93 -13.55
N THR A 106 11.10 5.90 -12.69
CA THR A 106 10.48 5.60 -11.40
C THR A 106 9.16 6.34 -11.21
N ILE A 107 8.18 5.61 -10.66
CA ILE A 107 6.89 6.13 -10.21
C ILE A 107 6.79 5.92 -8.71
N GLY A 108 6.62 7.00 -7.95
CA GLY A 108 6.41 6.98 -6.51
C GLY A 108 4.96 7.32 -6.18
N ILE A 109 4.27 6.46 -5.43
CA ILE A 109 2.85 6.61 -5.13
C ILE A 109 2.67 6.82 -3.64
N THR A 110 2.05 7.95 -3.26
CA THR A 110 1.65 8.23 -1.88
C THR A 110 0.18 8.64 -1.79
N GLY A 111 -0.34 8.79 -0.58
CA GLY A 111 -1.74 9.13 -0.28
C GLY A 111 -2.20 8.42 0.99
N SER A 112 -3.42 8.65 1.43
CA SER A 112 -4.04 7.90 2.53
C SER A 112 -4.59 6.56 2.03
N ASN A 113 -5.49 6.58 1.07
CA ASN A 113 -6.12 5.40 0.46
C ASN A 113 -5.82 5.30 -1.05
N GLY A 114 -5.92 4.10 -1.63
CA GLY A 114 -5.72 3.87 -3.08
C GLY A 114 -4.29 3.54 -3.51
N LYS A 115 -3.25 3.80 -2.72
CA LYS A 115 -1.83 3.58 -3.09
C LYS A 115 -1.56 2.19 -3.67
N THR A 116 -1.90 1.15 -2.94
CA THR A 116 -1.65 -0.24 -3.34
C THR A 116 -2.45 -0.62 -4.59
N ILE A 117 -3.70 -0.16 -4.70
CA ILE A 117 -4.55 -0.41 -5.87
C ILE A 117 -3.91 0.21 -7.11
N VAL A 118 -3.55 1.49 -7.06
CA VAL A 118 -2.93 2.20 -8.19
C VAL A 118 -1.59 1.56 -8.56
N LYS A 119 -0.76 1.19 -7.58
CA LYS A 119 0.51 0.47 -7.80
C LYS A 119 0.29 -0.88 -8.53
N GLU A 120 -0.64 -1.70 -8.03
CA GLU A 120 -0.91 -3.01 -8.61
C GLU A 120 -1.51 -2.89 -10.01
N TRP A 121 -2.41 -1.94 -10.24
CA TRP A 121 -3.02 -1.71 -11.53
C TRP A 121 -2.02 -1.17 -12.56
N LEU A 122 -1.15 -0.24 -12.18
CA LEU A 122 -0.05 0.19 -13.04
C LEU A 122 0.87 -0.99 -13.39
N TYR A 123 1.21 -1.83 -12.41
CA TYR A 123 2.01 -3.02 -12.67
C TYR A 123 1.30 -3.97 -13.65
N GLN A 124 0.00 -4.21 -13.51
CA GLN A 124 -0.79 -5.01 -14.45
C GLN A 124 -0.78 -4.41 -15.87
N CYS A 125 -0.72 -3.08 -16.00
CA CYS A 125 -0.61 -2.43 -17.30
C CYS A 125 0.72 -2.66 -18.02
N PHE A 126 1.81 -2.95 -17.28
CA PHE A 126 3.16 -2.97 -17.86
C PHE A 126 3.85 -4.33 -17.86
N TRP A 127 3.51 -5.24 -16.93
CA TRP A 127 4.31 -6.43 -16.63
C TRP A 127 4.64 -7.34 -17.83
N ASN A 128 3.80 -7.40 -18.85
CA ASN A 128 4.00 -8.19 -20.07
C ASN A 128 4.79 -7.47 -21.17
N GLU A 129 4.89 -6.14 -21.10
CA GLU A 129 5.46 -5.32 -22.18
C GLU A 129 6.79 -4.70 -21.80
N LEU A 130 6.95 -4.41 -20.52
CA LEU A 130 8.09 -3.68 -19.97
C LEU A 130 8.58 -4.35 -18.70
N PRO A 131 9.86 -4.77 -18.63
CA PRO A 131 10.41 -5.31 -17.39
C PRO A 131 10.23 -4.33 -16.23
N THR A 132 9.28 -4.61 -15.35
CA THR A 132 8.83 -3.71 -14.29
C THR A 132 9.06 -4.34 -12.92
N VAL A 133 9.61 -3.56 -11.98
CA VAL A 133 9.70 -3.88 -10.57
C VAL A 133 8.71 -3.04 -9.78
N LYS A 134 8.15 -3.59 -8.71
CA LYS A 134 7.23 -2.87 -7.81
C LYS A 134 7.48 -3.21 -6.35
N SER A 135 6.98 -2.38 -5.44
CA SER A 135 6.93 -2.75 -4.02
C SER A 135 6.13 -4.04 -3.83
N PRO A 136 6.71 -5.08 -3.19
CA PRO A 136 5.96 -6.27 -2.82
C PRO A 136 4.91 -5.92 -1.76
N LYS A 137 3.69 -6.43 -1.92
CA LYS A 137 2.57 -6.12 -1.00
C LYS A 137 2.44 -4.60 -0.78
N SER A 138 2.43 -4.15 0.49
CA SER A 138 2.42 -2.73 0.88
C SER A 138 3.72 -2.36 1.61
N PHE A 139 4.87 -2.79 1.08
CA PHE A 139 6.19 -2.43 1.62
C PHE A 139 6.50 -0.97 1.26
N ASN A 140 6.04 -0.04 2.11
CA ASN A 140 6.03 1.40 1.84
C ASN A 140 6.66 2.26 2.95
N SER A 141 7.05 1.64 4.08
CA SER A 141 7.60 2.30 5.27
C SER A 141 9.11 2.53 5.17
N GLN A 142 9.70 3.11 6.22
CA GLN A 142 11.16 3.32 6.34
C GLN A 142 12.00 2.03 6.27
N ILE A 143 11.37 0.86 6.41
CA ILE A 143 12.00 -0.46 6.21
C ILE A 143 11.51 -1.07 4.90
N GLY A 144 10.20 -1.02 4.64
CA GLY A 144 9.59 -1.67 3.48
C GLY A 144 10.00 -1.06 2.14
N LEU A 145 10.08 0.27 2.05
CA LEU A 145 10.53 0.95 0.82
C LEU A 145 11.98 0.58 0.46
N PRO A 146 12.97 0.66 1.36
CA PRO A 146 14.34 0.21 1.07
C PRO A 146 14.41 -1.23 0.57
N ILE A 147 13.71 -2.16 1.21
CA ILE A 147 13.64 -3.56 0.77
C ILE A 147 13.10 -3.65 -0.67
N SER A 148 12.04 -2.88 -0.98
CA SER A 148 11.45 -2.84 -2.33
C SER A 148 12.42 -2.30 -3.38
N LEU A 149 13.19 -1.28 -3.03
CA LEU A 149 14.19 -0.67 -3.93
C LEU A 149 15.35 -1.63 -4.24
N LEU A 150 15.75 -2.46 -3.29
CA LEU A 150 16.81 -3.45 -3.47
C LEU A 150 16.43 -4.62 -4.41
N GLU A 151 15.14 -4.77 -4.72
CA GLU A 151 14.65 -5.70 -5.77
C GLU A 151 14.97 -5.21 -7.20
N ILE A 152 15.37 -3.94 -7.37
CA ILE A 152 15.77 -3.41 -8.68
C ILE A 152 16.93 -4.23 -9.24
N SER A 153 16.87 -4.56 -10.51
CA SER A 153 17.92 -5.24 -11.24
C SER A 153 18.18 -4.58 -12.60
N LYS A 154 19.31 -4.88 -13.22
CA LYS A 154 19.66 -4.34 -14.55
C LYS A 154 18.66 -4.69 -15.66
N LYS A 155 17.75 -5.64 -15.42
CA LYS A 155 16.71 -6.02 -16.38
C LYS A 155 15.51 -5.05 -16.35
N HIS A 156 15.29 -4.37 -15.23
CA HIS A 156 14.12 -3.53 -15.07
C HIS A 156 14.28 -2.19 -15.80
N GLN A 157 13.20 -1.72 -16.40
CA GLN A 157 13.10 -0.45 -17.11
C GLN A 157 12.14 0.52 -16.43
N LEU A 158 11.21 -0.01 -15.63
CA LEU A 158 10.24 0.76 -14.85
C LEU A 158 10.19 0.26 -13.40
N GLY A 159 10.15 1.19 -12.46
CA GLY A 159 9.93 0.92 -11.04
C GLY A 159 8.69 1.62 -10.52
N ILE A 160 7.80 0.91 -9.83
CA ILE A 160 6.57 1.44 -9.26
C ILE A 160 6.59 1.18 -7.76
N PHE A 161 6.83 2.24 -6.97
CA PHE A 161 7.03 2.11 -5.54
C PHE A 161 5.97 2.86 -4.74
N GLU A 162 5.43 2.16 -3.75
CA GLU A 162 4.51 2.74 -2.78
C GLU A 162 5.32 3.40 -1.65
N VAL A 163 4.96 4.64 -1.28
CA VAL A 163 5.61 5.41 -0.22
C VAL A 163 4.56 5.83 0.80
N GLY A 164 4.69 5.34 2.01
CA GLY A 164 3.73 5.55 3.09
C GLY A 164 4.40 6.09 4.35
N ILE A 165 3.68 6.97 5.03
CA ILE A 165 4.09 7.55 6.30
C ILE A 165 2.99 7.35 7.34
N SER A 166 3.39 7.28 8.59
CA SER A 166 2.52 7.23 9.75
C SER A 166 2.74 8.38 10.74
N LYS A 167 3.86 9.11 10.63
CA LYS A 167 4.23 10.20 11.53
C LYS A 167 4.86 11.36 10.75
N PRO A 168 4.84 12.60 11.31
CA PRO A 168 5.60 13.72 10.79
C PRO A 168 7.10 13.40 10.68
N GLN A 169 7.78 14.02 9.72
CA GLN A 169 9.20 13.91 9.39
C GLN A 169 9.65 12.57 8.76
N GLU A 170 8.73 11.63 8.56
CA GLU A 170 9.06 10.35 7.89
C GLU A 170 9.24 10.53 6.38
N MET A 171 8.47 11.42 5.74
CA MET A 171 8.54 11.57 4.28
C MET A 171 9.87 12.18 3.82
N ALA A 172 10.45 13.07 4.60
CA ALA A 172 11.76 13.63 4.28
C ALA A 172 12.86 12.55 4.27
N ILE A 173 12.77 11.57 5.18
CA ILE A 173 13.67 10.42 5.21
C ILE A 173 13.45 9.55 3.96
N LEU A 174 12.20 9.26 3.61
CA LEU A 174 11.86 8.42 2.46
C LEU A 174 12.23 9.09 1.13
N GLU A 175 12.00 10.40 1.00
CA GLU A 175 12.39 11.17 -0.18
C GLU A 175 13.91 11.21 -0.38
N ASN A 176 14.69 11.32 0.70
CA ASN A 176 16.14 11.25 0.64
C ASN A 176 16.66 9.87 0.17
N ILE A 177 15.90 8.79 0.40
CA ILE A 177 16.23 7.46 -0.10
C ILE A 177 15.77 7.29 -1.55
N PHE A 178 14.59 7.81 -1.87
CA PHE A 178 13.90 7.59 -3.13
C PHE A 178 13.16 8.84 -3.59
N SER A 179 13.70 9.50 -4.61
CA SER A 179 13.09 10.64 -5.29
C SER A 179 12.49 10.16 -6.62
N PRO A 180 11.16 9.95 -6.73
CA PRO A 180 10.56 9.44 -7.95
C PRO A 180 10.57 10.47 -9.09
N GLU A 181 10.77 10.00 -10.33
CA GLU A 181 10.64 10.87 -11.51
C GLU A 181 9.19 11.33 -11.72
N ILE A 182 8.23 10.41 -11.55
CA ILE A 182 6.80 10.69 -11.58
C ILE A 182 6.24 10.45 -10.18
N GLY A 183 5.70 11.49 -9.57
CA GLY A 183 4.98 11.41 -8.31
C GLY A 183 3.48 11.22 -8.54
N VAL A 184 2.85 10.31 -7.79
CA VAL A 184 1.39 10.12 -7.82
C VAL A 184 0.84 10.31 -6.42
N LEU A 185 -0.06 11.28 -6.24
CA LEU A 185 -0.82 11.49 -5.01
C LEU A 185 -2.24 10.96 -5.20
N THR A 186 -2.57 9.88 -4.50
CA THR A 186 -3.91 9.32 -4.49
C THR A 186 -4.84 10.09 -3.54
N HIS A 187 -5.87 9.48 -3.04
CA HIS A 187 -6.79 10.12 -2.11
C HIS A 187 -6.11 10.49 -0.78
N ILE A 188 -6.37 11.70 -0.26
CA ILE A 188 -6.07 12.12 1.10
C ILE A 188 -7.32 11.95 1.95
N GLY A 189 -7.21 11.23 3.05
CA GLY A 189 -8.29 10.94 3.98
C GLY A 189 -7.75 10.80 5.41
N THR A 190 -8.56 10.24 6.31
CA THR A 190 -8.27 10.20 7.75
C THR A 190 -7.27 9.13 8.18
N ALA A 191 -6.84 8.23 7.26
CA ALA A 191 -5.85 7.22 7.59
C ALA A 191 -4.55 7.85 8.11
N HIS A 192 -4.13 7.45 9.32
CA HIS A 192 -2.98 7.98 10.08
C HIS A 192 -3.09 9.46 10.47
N SER A 193 -4.21 10.15 10.21
CA SER A 193 -4.38 11.58 10.53
C SER A 193 -4.22 11.87 12.02
N SER A 194 -4.50 10.90 12.88
CA SER A 194 -4.33 11.02 14.33
C SER A 194 -2.90 11.34 14.79
N ASN A 195 -1.89 11.05 13.97
CA ASN A 195 -0.50 11.34 14.27
C ASN A 195 -0.06 12.74 13.81
N PHE A 196 -0.91 13.46 13.10
CA PHE A 196 -0.69 14.82 12.59
C PHE A 196 -1.58 15.81 13.35
N LYS A 197 -1.24 17.08 13.35
CA LYS A 197 -2.02 18.12 14.02
C LYS A 197 -3.36 18.37 13.33
N ASN A 198 -3.34 18.31 11.99
CA ASN A 198 -4.49 18.54 11.11
C ASN A 198 -4.23 17.92 9.73
N GLU A 199 -5.22 17.98 8.85
CA GLU A 199 -5.13 17.52 7.47
C GLU A 199 -4.05 18.27 6.68
N GLU A 200 -3.86 19.54 6.94
CA GLU A 200 -2.86 20.37 6.26
C GLU A 200 -1.44 19.88 6.51
N GLU A 201 -1.08 19.55 7.75
CA GLU A 201 0.23 18.98 8.09
C GLU A 201 0.44 17.61 7.41
N LEU A 202 -0.60 16.78 7.35
CA LEU A 202 -0.55 15.49 6.64
C LEU A 202 -0.29 15.67 5.14
N ILE A 203 -0.96 16.65 4.52
CA ILE A 203 -0.76 16.97 3.10
C ILE A 203 0.66 17.48 2.89
N ASP A 204 1.10 18.46 3.65
CA ASP A 204 2.44 19.05 3.53
C ASP A 204 3.52 17.97 3.63
N GLU A 205 3.39 17.07 4.59
CA GLU A 205 4.31 15.96 4.78
C GLU A 205 4.33 15.03 3.54
N LYS A 206 3.17 14.65 3.01
CA LYS A 206 3.11 13.79 1.82
C LYS A 206 3.65 14.46 0.56
N LEU A 207 3.48 15.77 0.43
CA LEU A 207 3.98 16.54 -0.71
C LEU A 207 5.51 16.59 -0.78
N ILE A 208 6.22 16.39 0.34
CA ILE A 208 7.70 16.34 0.36
C ILE A 208 8.23 15.30 -0.63
N LEU A 209 7.53 14.17 -0.83
CA LEU A 209 7.94 13.14 -1.79
C LEU A 209 8.18 13.68 -3.20
N PHE A 210 7.50 14.75 -3.57
CA PHE A 210 7.51 15.29 -4.93
C PHE A 210 8.54 16.40 -5.14
N LYS A 211 9.35 16.70 -4.13
CA LYS A 211 10.33 17.77 -4.17
C LYS A 211 11.23 17.72 -5.41
N ASN A 212 11.66 16.54 -5.80
CA ASN A 212 12.56 16.33 -6.95
C ASN A 212 11.87 15.66 -8.16
N SER A 213 10.56 15.36 -8.08
CA SER A 213 9.81 14.81 -9.20
C SER A 213 9.72 15.79 -10.36
N LYS A 214 9.77 15.30 -11.60
CA LYS A 214 9.56 16.09 -12.81
C LYS A 214 8.07 16.31 -13.10
N ILE A 215 7.26 15.31 -12.77
CA ILE A 215 5.85 15.24 -13.06
C ILE A 215 5.10 14.86 -11.78
N ILE A 216 4.02 15.57 -11.49
CA ILE A 216 3.15 15.27 -10.34
C ILE A 216 1.75 15.02 -10.87
N ILE A 217 1.25 13.83 -10.62
CA ILE A 217 -0.12 13.39 -10.94
C ILE A 217 -0.87 13.30 -9.61
N TYR A 218 -1.97 14.05 -9.44
CA TYR A 218 -2.58 14.18 -8.13
C TYR A 218 -4.09 14.20 -8.17
N ASN A 219 -4.72 13.65 -7.13
CA ASN A 219 -6.15 13.76 -6.93
C ASN A 219 -6.51 15.22 -6.59
N GLY A 220 -7.16 15.90 -7.52
CA GLY A 220 -7.54 17.30 -7.39
C GLY A 220 -8.95 17.53 -6.85
N ASP A 221 -9.65 16.50 -6.35
CA ASP A 221 -10.98 16.66 -5.78
C ASP A 221 -10.96 17.30 -4.39
N ASN A 222 -9.85 17.20 -3.67
CA ASN A 222 -9.61 17.91 -2.41
C ASN A 222 -9.07 19.32 -2.71
N ASP A 223 -9.80 20.36 -2.28
CA ASP A 223 -9.44 21.76 -2.54
C ASP A 223 -8.11 22.17 -1.94
N LEU A 224 -7.79 21.67 -0.74
CA LEU A 224 -6.54 22.00 -0.05
C LEU A 224 -5.34 21.39 -0.80
N VAL A 225 -5.47 20.14 -1.24
CA VAL A 225 -4.45 19.46 -2.08
C VAL A 225 -4.25 20.21 -3.39
N PHE A 226 -5.37 20.54 -4.07
CA PHE A 226 -5.34 21.24 -5.36
C PHE A 226 -4.59 22.57 -5.25
N ASN A 227 -4.93 23.40 -4.28
CA ASN A 227 -4.31 24.70 -4.09
C ASN A 227 -2.83 24.57 -3.72
N LYS A 228 -2.50 23.74 -2.72
CA LYS A 228 -1.10 23.57 -2.26
C LYS A 228 -0.15 23.06 -3.36
N ILE A 229 -0.59 22.07 -4.16
CA ILE A 229 0.25 21.54 -5.25
C ILE A 229 0.51 22.62 -6.30
N ASN A 230 -0.52 23.37 -6.69
CA ASN A 230 -0.36 24.45 -7.68
C ASN A 230 0.51 25.59 -7.15
N ASP A 231 0.46 25.90 -5.86
CA ASP A 231 1.30 26.94 -5.26
C ASP A 231 2.76 26.49 -5.11
N ILE A 232 3.00 25.29 -4.57
CA ILE A 232 4.35 24.80 -4.24
C ILE A 232 5.11 24.35 -5.50
N TYR A 233 4.41 23.70 -6.44
CA TYR A 233 5.02 23.01 -7.57
C TYR A 233 4.60 23.56 -8.93
N SER A 234 4.23 24.85 -9.00
CA SER A 234 3.83 25.53 -10.24
C SER A 234 4.88 25.49 -11.38
N ASN A 235 6.14 25.26 -11.04
CA ASN A 235 7.24 25.10 -12.00
C ASN A 235 7.40 23.67 -12.55
N LYS A 236 6.57 22.72 -12.10
CA LYS A 236 6.61 21.32 -12.53
C LYS A 236 5.46 21.01 -13.48
N LYS A 237 5.53 19.87 -14.16
CA LYS A 237 4.40 19.37 -14.91
C LYS A 237 3.37 18.77 -13.96
N LEU A 238 2.22 19.41 -13.87
CA LEU A 238 1.11 19.03 -13.01
C LEU A 238 -0.01 18.40 -13.84
N ILE A 239 -0.60 17.31 -13.37
CA ILE A 239 -1.75 16.65 -13.97
C ILE A 239 -2.70 16.29 -12.84
N SER A 240 -3.85 16.96 -12.79
CA SER A 240 -4.89 16.66 -11.82
C SER A 240 -5.85 15.59 -12.36
N PHE A 241 -6.29 14.68 -11.48
CA PHE A 241 -7.35 13.72 -11.78
C PHE A 241 -8.39 13.68 -10.67
N GLY A 242 -9.61 13.29 -11.02
CA GLY A 242 -10.70 13.16 -10.05
C GLY A 242 -12.07 13.25 -10.69
N LEU A 243 -13.12 13.25 -9.87
CA LEU A 243 -14.51 13.32 -10.31
C LEU A 243 -14.97 14.76 -10.53
N ASN A 244 -14.30 15.74 -9.92
CA ASN A 244 -14.59 17.15 -10.12
C ASN A 244 -14.14 17.59 -11.52
N ARG A 245 -15.01 18.31 -12.25
CA ARG A 245 -14.77 18.76 -13.63
C ARG A 245 -13.63 19.75 -13.83
N ARG A 246 -13.06 20.28 -12.75
CA ARG A 246 -11.87 21.14 -12.83
C ARG A 246 -10.58 20.34 -13.11
N ASN A 247 -10.60 19.02 -12.93
CA ASN A 247 -9.43 18.18 -13.13
C ASN A 247 -9.10 17.99 -14.62
N ASP A 248 -7.80 17.83 -14.92
CA ASP A 248 -7.33 17.55 -16.28
C ASP A 248 -7.84 16.20 -16.81
N VAL A 249 -7.98 15.22 -15.90
CA VAL A 249 -8.51 13.88 -16.18
C VAL A 249 -9.73 13.65 -15.31
N THR A 250 -10.91 13.62 -15.92
CA THR A 250 -12.18 13.52 -15.17
C THR A 250 -13.25 12.73 -15.91
N ILE A 251 -14.25 12.27 -15.17
CA ILE A 251 -15.44 11.62 -15.74
C ILE A 251 -16.48 12.68 -16.12
N VAL A 252 -16.94 12.61 -17.38
CA VAL A 252 -17.93 13.58 -17.92
C VAL A 252 -19.30 12.96 -18.19
N SER A 253 -19.46 11.64 -18.04
CA SER A 253 -20.75 10.95 -18.09
C SER A 253 -21.34 10.74 -16.70
N ASP A 254 -22.62 10.37 -16.64
CA ASP A 254 -23.23 9.86 -15.41
C ASP A 254 -22.79 8.41 -15.19
N PHE A 255 -21.75 8.21 -14.39
CA PHE A 255 -21.18 6.89 -14.13
C PHE A 255 -22.08 5.97 -13.28
N LYS A 256 -23.17 6.48 -12.70
CA LYS A 256 -24.15 5.67 -11.95
C LYS A 256 -25.09 4.90 -12.87
N LYS A 257 -25.14 5.23 -14.16
CA LYS A 257 -25.94 4.51 -15.15
C LYS A 257 -25.26 3.20 -15.57
N LEU A 258 -25.82 2.08 -15.15
CA LEU A 258 -25.21 0.75 -15.26
C LEU A 258 -24.97 0.23 -16.70
N ASN A 259 -25.75 0.70 -17.68
CA ASN A 259 -25.72 0.20 -19.07
C ASN A 259 -24.98 1.13 -20.05
N GLU A 260 -24.31 2.16 -19.57
CA GLU A 260 -23.57 3.10 -20.42
C GLU A 260 -22.08 3.03 -20.08
N ASP A 261 -21.21 3.18 -21.08
CA ASP A 261 -19.78 3.32 -20.85
C ASP A 261 -19.46 4.61 -20.08
N VAL A 262 -18.42 4.56 -19.26
CA VAL A 262 -17.92 5.76 -18.58
C VAL A 262 -17.09 6.56 -19.55
N LYS A 263 -17.43 7.85 -19.72
CA LYS A 263 -16.69 8.80 -20.56
C LYS A 263 -15.68 9.57 -19.72
N VAL A 264 -14.42 9.48 -20.12
CA VAL A 264 -13.31 10.22 -19.52
C VAL A 264 -12.90 11.34 -20.46
N GLN A 265 -12.72 12.52 -19.89
CA GLN A 265 -12.10 13.67 -20.54
C GLN A 265 -10.65 13.79 -20.08
N TYR A 266 -9.73 13.95 -21.02
CA TYR A 266 -8.35 14.34 -20.81
C TYR A 266 -8.01 15.51 -21.72
N LYS A 267 -7.85 16.70 -21.15
CA LYS A 267 -7.68 17.94 -21.92
C LYS A 267 -8.84 18.11 -22.93
N ASN A 268 -8.53 18.12 -24.23
CA ASN A 268 -9.50 18.25 -25.32
C ASN A 268 -9.96 16.92 -25.91
N GLU A 269 -9.51 15.79 -25.35
CA GLU A 269 -9.86 14.46 -25.81
C GLU A 269 -10.93 13.86 -24.90
N THR A 270 -11.85 13.10 -25.50
CA THR A 270 -12.83 12.31 -24.75
C THR A 270 -12.85 10.89 -25.30
N PHE A 271 -12.81 9.91 -24.42
CA PHE A 271 -12.92 8.50 -24.78
C PHE A 271 -13.77 7.76 -23.74
N SER A 272 -14.27 6.58 -24.11
CA SER A 272 -15.17 5.80 -23.26
C SER A 272 -14.61 4.43 -23.03
N PHE A 273 -14.84 3.88 -21.84
CA PHE A 273 -14.49 2.50 -21.53
C PHE A 273 -15.60 1.85 -20.68
N PRO A 274 -15.84 0.54 -20.85
CA PRO A 274 -16.76 -0.19 -20.02
C PRO A 274 -16.19 -0.33 -18.61
N VAL A 275 -17.03 -0.18 -17.58
CA VAL A 275 -16.64 -0.28 -16.19
C VAL A 275 -17.57 -1.26 -15.49
N GLN A 276 -16.99 -2.27 -14.86
CA GLN A 276 -17.74 -3.24 -14.06
C GLN A 276 -18.08 -2.69 -12.66
N GLN A 277 -17.15 -1.97 -12.05
CA GLN A 277 -17.27 -1.39 -10.70
C GLN A 277 -17.37 0.13 -10.81
N ARG A 278 -18.44 0.71 -10.26
CA ARG A 278 -18.81 2.12 -10.46
C ARG A 278 -18.82 2.95 -9.18
N ASP A 279 -18.17 2.44 -8.13
CA ASP A 279 -17.94 3.22 -6.95
C ASP A 279 -16.87 4.30 -7.19
N GLU A 280 -17.00 5.41 -6.48
CA GLU A 280 -16.16 6.59 -6.66
C GLU A 280 -14.68 6.31 -6.44
N ALA A 281 -14.34 5.46 -5.46
CA ALA A 281 -12.95 5.12 -5.15
C ALA A 281 -12.29 4.32 -6.28
N THR A 282 -12.99 3.30 -6.82
CA THR A 282 -12.53 2.50 -7.97
C THR A 282 -12.32 3.39 -9.18
N LEU A 283 -13.29 4.26 -9.49
CA LEU A 283 -13.20 5.17 -10.64
C LEU A 283 -12.06 6.18 -10.49
N THR A 284 -11.89 6.75 -9.30
CA THR A 284 -10.80 7.70 -9.01
C THR A 284 -9.42 7.02 -9.14
N ASN A 285 -9.27 5.80 -8.65
CA ASN A 285 -8.04 5.03 -8.83
C ASN A 285 -7.77 4.70 -10.32
N ALA A 286 -8.82 4.42 -11.11
CA ALA A 286 -8.68 4.21 -12.55
C ALA A 286 -8.25 5.51 -13.26
N LEU A 287 -8.78 6.68 -12.86
CA LEU A 287 -8.32 7.96 -13.40
C LEU A 287 -6.85 8.24 -13.09
N ALA A 288 -6.35 7.85 -11.91
CA ALA A 288 -4.92 7.93 -11.59
C ALA A 288 -4.08 7.08 -12.55
N VAL A 289 -4.48 5.84 -12.82
CA VAL A 289 -3.81 4.94 -13.78
C VAL A 289 -3.85 5.53 -15.19
N ILE A 290 -5.02 5.98 -15.65
CA ILE A 290 -5.20 6.63 -16.96
C ILE A 290 -4.26 7.84 -17.09
N SER A 291 -4.15 8.67 -16.05
CA SER A 291 -3.28 9.84 -16.04
C SER A 291 -1.81 9.47 -16.24
N VAL A 292 -1.35 8.41 -15.57
CA VAL A 292 0.02 7.89 -15.74
C VAL A 292 0.22 7.35 -17.15
N LEU A 293 -0.71 6.55 -17.68
CA LEU A 293 -0.61 5.99 -19.02
C LEU A 293 -0.59 7.09 -20.10
N LYS A 294 -1.45 8.12 -19.97
CA LYS A 294 -1.44 9.30 -20.84
C LYS A 294 -0.10 10.02 -20.81
N GLU A 295 0.46 10.20 -19.62
CA GLU A 295 1.76 10.85 -19.46
C GLU A 295 2.91 10.05 -20.07
N LEU A 296 2.81 8.73 -20.07
CA LEU A 296 3.77 7.83 -20.72
C LEU A 296 3.54 7.70 -22.24
N GLY A 297 2.55 8.39 -22.80
CA GLY A 297 2.32 8.51 -24.24
C GLY A 297 1.48 7.40 -24.87
N PHE A 298 0.73 6.65 -24.08
CA PHE A 298 -0.19 5.62 -24.61
C PHE A 298 -1.41 6.24 -25.31
N SER A 299 -1.83 5.63 -26.42
CA SER A 299 -3.04 6.01 -27.14
C SER A 299 -4.30 5.64 -26.34
N ASN A 300 -5.45 6.27 -26.70
CA ASN A 300 -6.71 5.98 -26.05
C ASN A 300 -7.11 4.51 -26.16
N GLU A 301 -6.89 3.90 -27.32
CA GLU A 301 -7.23 2.50 -27.62
C GLU A 301 -6.47 1.55 -26.67
N ILE A 302 -5.15 1.78 -26.51
CA ILE A 302 -4.31 0.98 -25.61
C ILE A 302 -4.72 1.20 -24.15
N ILE A 303 -5.03 2.43 -23.76
CA ILE A 303 -5.47 2.75 -22.40
C ILE A 303 -6.79 2.02 -22.09
N ILE A 304 -7.75 2.05 -23.01
CA ILE A 304 -9.04 1.35 -22.87
C ILE A 304 -8.82 -0.15 -22.70
N GLU A 305 -7.99 -0.75 -23.55
CA GLU A 305 -7.64 -2.17 -23.45
C GLU A 305 -7.04 -2.52 -22.08
N LYS A 306 -6.02 -1.76 -21.65
CA LYS A 306 -5.33 -1.99 -20.38
C LYS A 306 -6.26 -1.82 -19.17
N VAL A 307 -7.06 -0.76 -19.14
CA VAL A 307 -7.97 -0.50 -18.03
C VAL A 307 -9.07 -1.56 -17.93
N ASN A 308 -9.57 -2.05 -19.08
CA ASN A 308 -10.56 -3.14 -19.12
C ASN A 308 -9.99 -4.50 -18.64
N ALA A 309 -8.69 -4.71 -18.80
CA ALA A 309 -8.02 -5.91 -18.37
C ALA A 309 -7.62 -5.93 -16.88
N LEU A 310 -7.82 -4.82 -16.16
CA LEU A 310 -7.47 -4.71 -14.73
C LEU A 310 -8.26 -5.70 -13.89
N LYS A 311 -7.54 -6.37 -13.00
CA LYS A 311 -8.11 -7.33 -12.06
C LYS A 311 -8.14 -6.71 -10.65
N ALA A 312 -9.07 -7.18 -9.86
CA ALA A 312 -9.14 -6.84 -8.44
C ALA A 312 -7.81 -7.12 -7.73
N VAL A 313 -7.51 -6.31 -6.73
CA VAL A 313 -6.32 -6.46 -5.89
C VAL A 313 -6.72 -7.24 -4.64
N GLU A 314 -5.94 -8.26 -4.30
CA GLU A 314 -6.17 -9.11 -3.13
C GLU A 314 -6.36 -8.28 -1.86
N MET A 315 -7.36 -8.62 -1.05
CA MET A 315 -7.72 -7.95 0.21
C MET A 315 -8.06 -6.44 0.06
N ARG A 316 -8.42 -5.98 -1.15
CA ARG A 316 -8.77 -4.58 -1.44
C ARG A 316 -10.08 -4.52 -2.22
N LEU A 317 -11.21 -4.58 -1.52
CA LEU A 317 -12.55 -4.65 -2.10
C LEU A 317 -12.69 -5.81 -3.11
N GLU A 318 -11.97 -6.89 -2.87
CA GLU A 318 -11.92 -8.07 -3.71
C GLU A 318 -13.22 -8.85 -3.63
N SER A 319 -13.86 -9.08 -4.77
CA SER A 319 -15.12 -9.84 -4.85
C SER A 319 -14.82 -11.32 -5.10
N ILE A 320 -15.24 -12.17 -4.18
CA ILE A 320 -15.01 -13.62 -4.20
C ILE A 320 -16.35 -14.34 -4.13
N ASN A 321 -16.59 -15.28 -5.05
CA ASN A 321 -17.74 -16.18 -4.95
C ASN A 321 -17.47 -17.22 -3.86
N GLY A 322 -18.23 -17.14 -2.79
CA GLY A 322 -18.18 -18.09 -1.67
C GLY A 322 -19.10 -19.29 -1.88
N VAL A 323 -19.02 -20.24 -0.96
CA VAL A 323 -19.94 -21.40 -0.91
C VAL A 323 -21.37 -20.95 -0.58
N ARG A 324 -22.38 -21.79 -0.85
CA ARG A 324 -23.81 -21.53 -0.56
C ARG A 324 -24.32 -20.21 -1.14
N ASN A 325 -23.90 -19.88 -2.37
CA ASN A 325 -24.31 -18.65 -3.07
C ASN A 325 -23.98 -17.34 -2.32
N ASN A 326 -22.97 -17.35 -1.43
CA ASN A 326 -22.50 -16.15 -0.78
C ASN A 326 -21.60 -15.36 -1.73
N LEU A 327 -21.66 -14.03 -1.65
CA LEU A 327 -20.70 -13.12 -2.25
C LEU A 327 -19.86 -12.50 -1.14
N ILE A 328 -18.57 -12.75 -1.14
CA ILE A 328 -17.62 -12.21 -0.17
C ILE A 328 -16.93 -10.99 -0.77
N ILE A 329 -16.98 -9.88 -0.07
CA ILE A 329 -16.16 -8.69 -0.37
C ILE A 329 -15.04 -8.67 0.66
N ASN A 330 -13.83 -8.99 0.20
CA ASN A 330 -12.65 -9.02 1.04
C ASN A 330 -11.92 -7.66 1.00
N ASP A 331 -12.03 -6.91 2.08
CA ASP A 331 -11.33 -5.63 2.29
C ASP A 331 -10.63 -5.64 3.66
N SER A 332 -9.92 -6.73 3.94
CA SER A 332 -9.35 -7.03 5.25
C SER A 332 -7.89 -6.63 5.42
N PHE A 333 -7.35 -5.78 4.56
CA PHE A 333 -5.95 -5.33 4.67
C PHE A 333 -5.77 -4.20 5.69
N ASN A 334 -6.70 -3.26 5.74
CA ASN A 334 -6.65 -2.09 6.60
C ASN A 334 -8.05 -1.63 7.00
N LEU A 335 -8.18 -1.08 8.20
CA LEU A 335 -9.42 -0.52 8.71
C LEU A 335 -9.16 0.87 9.31
N ASP A 336 -9.78 1.86 8.72
CA ASP A 336 -9.97 3.22 9.19
C ASP A 336 -11.37 3.70 8.79
N LEU A 337 -11.83 4.84 9.31
CA LEU A 337 -13.20 5.33 9.06
C LEU A 337 -13.47 5.58 7.57
N ASP A 338 -12.52 6.17 6.83
CA ASP A 338 -12.70 6.46 5.40
C ASP A 338 -12.76 5.18 4.59
N SER A 339 -11.85 4.23 4.87
CA SER A 339 -11.85 2.93 4.19
C SER A 339 -13.12 2.13 4.51
N LEU A 340 -13.71 2.31 5.70
CA LEU A 340 -15.00 1.72 6.04
C LEU A 340 -16.12 2.33 5.21
N VAL A 341 -16.18 3.65 5.07
CA VAL A 341 -17.15 4.35 4.22
C VAL A 341 -17.02 3.92 2.76
N ILE A 342 -15.79 3.83 2.25
CA ILE A 342 -15.51 3.35 0.89
C ILE A 342 -16.06 1.93 0.69
N ALA A 343 -15.80 1.02 1.65
CA ALA A 343 -16.31 -0.35 1.57
C ALA A 343 -17.86 -0.40 1.61
N PHE A 344 -18.48 0.44 2.43
CA PHE A 344 -19.94 0.55 2.47
C PHE A 344 -20.53 1.11 1.18
N GLN A 345 -19.89 2.07 0.53
CA GLN A 345 -20.30 2.57 -0.79
C GLN A 345 -20.14 1.47 -1.85
N PHE A 346 -19.03 0.74 -1.81
CA PHE A 346 -18.74 -0.34 -2.75
C PHE A 346 -19.79 -1.44 -2.72
N ILE A 347 -20.25 -1.89 -1.55
CA ILE A 347 -21.24 -2.97 -1.45
C ILE A 347 -22.65 -2.58 -1.92
N LYS A 348 -22.95 -1.29 -2.08
CA LYS A 348 -24.27 -0.83 -2.56
C LYS A 348 -24.61 -1.27 -4.00
N GLN A 349 -23.59 -1.55 -4.80
CA GLN A 349 -23.76 -2.03 -6.19
C GLN A 349 -24.25 -3.49 -6.28
N TYR A 350 -24.18 -4.23 -5.17
CA TYR A 350 -24.55 -5.64 -5.13
C TYR A 350 -25.93 -5.85 -4.51
N ASN A 351 -26.78 -6.59 -5.22
CA ASN A 351 -28.13 -6.91 -4.75
C ASN A 351 -28.16 -8.33 -4.17
N LYS A 352 -28.06 -8.45 -2.86
CA LYS A 352 -28.24 -9.70 -2.11
C LYS A 352 -29.30 -9.50 -1.04
N PRO A 353 -30.14 -10.51 -0.75
CA PRO A 353 -31.26 -10.38 0.18
C PRO A 353 -30.84 -10.07 1.60
N GLN A 354 -29.65 -10.52 2.00
CA GLN A 354 -29.08 -10.29 3.31
C GLN A 354 -27.64 -9.81 3.19
N LYS A 355 -27.19 -9.06 4.20
CA LYS A 355 -25.83 -8.55 4.30
C LYS A 355 -25.27 -8.87 5.67
N THR A 356 -24.06 -9.42 5.69
CA THR A 356 -23.27 -9.67 6.91
C THR A 356 -22.00 -8.84 6.88
N LEU A 357 -21.64 -8.25 8.01
CA LEU A 357 -20.37 -7.56 8.23
C LEU A 357 -19.52 -8.37 9.21
N ILE A 358 -18.25 -8.56 8.89
CA ILE A 358 -17.21 -9.01 9.83
C ILE A 358 -16.26 -7.85 10.01
N LEU A 359 -16.18 -7.30 11.22
CA LEU A 359 -15.47 -6.07 11.53
C LEU A 359 -14.51 -6.27 12.69
N THR A 360 -13.25 -5.80 12.55
CA THR A 360 -12.23 -5.92 13.60
C THR A 360 -12.02 -4.61 14.36
N ASP A 361 -11.10 -4.62 15.34
CA ASP A 361 -10.64 -3.38 16.00
C ASP A 361 -9.97 -2.43 15.00
N ILE A 362 -10.17 -1.13 15.19
CA ILE A 362 -9.40 -0.09 14.50
C ILE A 362 -8.14 0.20 15.31
N ILE A 363 -6.99 0.00 14.69
CA ILE A 363 -5.68 0.11 15.33
C ILE A 363 -5.07 1.50 15.07
N ASP A 364 -4.23 1.99 15.99
CA ASP A 364 -3.46 3.23 15.86
C ASP A 364 -4.30 4.52 15.71
N VAL A 365 -5.40 4.63 16.46
CA VAL A 365 -6.24 5.84 16.53
C VAL A 365 -6.01 6.58 17.84
N LYS A 366 -5.89 7.93 17.78
CA LYS A 366 -5.82 8.80 18.96
C LYS A 366 -7.19 9.32 19.43
N GLU A 367 -8.23 9.08 18.63
CA GLU A 367 -9.59 9.44 19.04
C GLU A 367 -9.96 8.68 20.31
N ASP A 368 -10.82 9.31 21.11
CA ASP A 368 -11.46 8.62 22.22
C ASP A 368 -12.19 7.38 21.71
N GLU A 369 -11.91 6.24 22.33
CA GLU A 369 -12.46 4.93 21.94
C GLU A 369 -13.97 4.97 21.82
N VAL A 370 -14.65 5.67 22.73
CA VAL A 370 -16.12 5.81 22.74
C VAL A 370 -16.60 6.60 21.51
N SER A 371 -15.95 7.72 21.21
CA SER A 371 -16.29 8.55 20.05
C SER A 371 -16.09 7.76 18.73
N LEU A 372 -14.96 7.06 18.61
CA LEU A 372 -14.63 6.26 17.43
C LEU A 372 -15.67 5.17 17.17
N TYR A 373 -15.94 4.31 18.17
CA TYR A 373 -16.85 3.17 17.97
C TYR A 373 -18.32 3.58 17.92
N ASN A 374 -18.71 4.72 18.47
CA ASN A 374 -20.02 5.31 18.21
C ASN A 374 -20.18 5.68 16.72
N LYS A 375 -19.19 6.33 16.12
CA LYS A 375 -19.17 6.64 14.67
C LYS A 375 -19.20 5.36 13.83
N VAL A 376 -18.40 4.35 14.17
CA VAL A 376 -18.38 3.06 13.47
C VAL A 376 -19.76 2.40 13.51
N ALA A 377 -20.40 2.40 14.69
CA ALA A 377 -21.74 1.83 14.84
C ALA A 377 -22.80 2.62 14.05
N GLU A 378 -22.77 3.95 14.10
CA GLU A 378 -23.64 4.84 13.32
C GLU A 378 -23.54 4.54 11.82
N LEU A 379 -22.32 4.59 11.26
CA LEU A 379 -22.07 4.29 9.85
C LEU A 379 -22.53 2.87 9.47
N THR A 380 -22.35 1.90 10.36
CA THR A 380 -22.74 0.50 10.13
C THR A 380 -24.27 0.35 10.13
N ASN A 381 -24.95 1.01 11.06
CA ASN A 381 -26.40 0.96 11.20
C ASN A 381 -27.15 1.53 9.99
N GLU A 382 -26.54 2.49 9.29
CA GLU A 382 -27.07 3.04 8.04
C GLU A 382 -27.07 2.05 6.86
N GLN A 383 -26.28 0.95 6.94
CA GLN A 383 -26.09 0.05 5.78
C GLN A 383 -27.04 -1.16 5.77
N ASN A 384 -27.95 -1.30 6.75
CA ASN A 384 -28.94 -2.38 6.84
C ASN A 384 -28.31 -3.79 6.84
N PHE A 385 -27.23 -3.98 7.58
CA PHE A 385 -26.70 -5.32 7.82
C PHE A 385 -27.69 -6.13 8.67
N THR A 386 -27.91 -7.38 8.29
CA THR A 386 -28.75 -8.32 9.09
C THR A 386 -27.94 -8.94 10.23
N THR A 387 -26.65 -9.17 10.00
CA THR A 387 -25.73 -9.79 10.95
C THR A 387 -24.42 -9.03 10.99
N VAL A 388 -23.86 -8.84 12.18
CA VAL A 388 -22.55 -8.24 12.41
C VAL A 388 -21.73 -9.16 13.33
N PHE A 389 -20.52 -9.49 12.88
CA PHE A 389 -19.51 -10.16 13.69
C PHE A 389 -18.45 -9.14 14.09
N LEU A 390 -18.35 -8.84 15.37
CA LEU A 390 -17.32 -7.97 15.94
C LEU A 390 -16.17 -8.83 16.46
N VAL A 391 -14.96 -8.58 15.98
CA VAL A 391 -13.77 -9.38 16.32
C VAL A 391 -12.69 -8.46 16.87
N GLY A 392 -12.43 -8.53 18.16
CA GLY A 392 -11.41 -7.72 18.81
C GLY A 392 -11.76 -7.41 20.26
N THR A 393 -10.80 -6.92 21.02
CA THR A 393 -11.00 -6.64 22.46
C THR A 393 -11.58 -5.25 22.72
N GLN A 394 -11.53 -4.35 21.73
CA GLN A 394 -12.05 -2.99 21.84
C GLN A 394 -13.48 -2.92 21.29
N ILE A 395 -13.70 -3.24 20.03
CA ILE A 395 -14.97 -3.10 19.33
C ILE A 395 -16.09 -3.91 19.99
N THR A 396 -15.76 -5.08 20.55
CA THR A 396 -16.75 -5.97 21.22
C THR A 396 -17.43 -5.33 22.42
N ARG A 397 -16.80 -4.34 23.06
CA ARG A 397 -17.39 -3.59 24.20
C ARG A 397 -18.54 -2.68 23.79
N PHE A 398 -18.70 -2.43 22.48
CA PHE A 398 -19.71 -1.54 21.92
C PHE A 398 -20.83 -2.29 21.21
N GLN A 399 -20.99 -3.59 21.49
CA GLN A 399 -21.99 -4.46 20.84
C GLN A 399 -23.39 -3.85 20.84
N GLU A 400 -23.81 -3.25 21.95
CA GLU A 400 -25.15 -2.67 22.08
C GLU A 400 -25.41 -1.44 21.19
N LYS A 401 -24.40 -0.89 20.54
CA LYS A 401 -24.53 0.25 19.60
C LYS A 401 -24.94 -0.21 18.20
N PHE A 402 -24.81 -1.48 17.89
CA PHE A 402 -25.13 -2.05 16.58
C PHE A 402 -26.57 -2.57 16.55
N ASN A 403 -27.38 -2.10 15.59
CA ASN A 403 -28.80 -2.48 15.45
C ASN A 403 -28.99 -3.89 14.86
N ALA A 404 -27.99 -4.43 14.17
CA ALA A 404 -28.01 -5.77 13.57
C ALA A 404 -27.90 -6.88 14.64
N HIS A 405 -28.25 -8.11 14.27
CA HIS A 405 -27.93 -9.27 15.10
C HIS A 405 -26.41 -9.42 15.23
N THR A 406 -25.88 -9.17 16.44
CA THR A 406 -24.45 -8.99 16.65
C THR A 406 -23.85 -10.14 17.47
N PHE A 407 -22.77 -10.74 16.94
CA PHE A 407 -21.93 -11.71 17.62
C PHE A 407 -20.58 -11.07 17.94
N THR A 408 -19.99 -11.44 19.08
CA THR A 408 -18.70 -10.89 19.55
C THR A 408 -17.68 -11.99 19.79
N PHE A 409 -16.42 -11.72 19.36
CA PHE A 409 -15.29 -12.61 19.53
C PHE A 409 -14.03 -11.78 19.82
N GLU A 410 -13.26 -12.16 20.82
CA GLU A 410 -12.00 -11.46 21.10
C GLU A 410 -10.91 -11.75 20.08
N LYS A 411 -10.97 -12.90 19.40
CA LYS A 411 -9.95 -13.36 18.43
C LYS A 411 -10.62 -14.03 17.24
N THR A 412 -10.02 -13.84 16.06
CA THR A 412 -10.46 -14.48 14.81
C THR A 412 -10.59 -16.00 14.92
N LYS A 413 -9.69 -16.64 15.70
CA LYS A 413 -9.75 -18.09 15.94
C LYS A 413 -11.09 -18.51 16.57
N GLN A 414 -11.60 -17.77 17.55
CA GLN A 414 -12.89 -18.06 18.20
C GLN A 414 -14.06 -17.94 17.22
N LEU A 415 -14.05 -16.94 16.32
CA LEU A 415 -15.05 -16.81 15.26
C LEU A 415 -15.04 -18.04 14.34
N ILE A 416 -13.86 -18.52 13.93
CA ILE A 416 -13.73 -19.70 13.06
C ILE A 416 -14.23 -20.95 13.78
N GLU A 417 -13.85 -21.15 15.04
CA GLU A 417 -14.25 -22.31 15.86
C GLU A 417 -15.74 -22.32 16.23
N SER A 418 -16.40 -21.15 16.26
CA SER A 418 -17.83 -21.03 16.59
C SER A 418 -18.77 -21.66 15.56
N GLN A 419 -18.29 -21.94 14.35
CA GLN A 419 -19.07 -22.43 13.20
C GLN A 419 -20.23 -21.51 12.75
N GLN A 420 -20.37 -20.30 13.29
CA GLN A 420 -21.42 -19.35 12.91
C GLN A 420 -21.36 -18.97 11.43
N LEU A 421 -20.15 -18.87 10.88
CA LEU A 421 -19.93 -18.58 9.44
C LEU A 421 -20.52 -19.68 8.54
N ASN A 422 -20.62 -20.91 9.02
CA ASN A 422 -21.16 -22.04 8.27
C ASN A 422 -22.69 -21.95 8.04
N GLN A 423 -23.39 -21.08 8.76
CA GLN A 423 -24.82 -20.86 8.62
C GLN A 423 -25.17 -19.79 7.58
N LEU A 424 -24.17 -19.06 7.09
CA LEU A 424 -24.39 -17.97 6.14
C LEU A 424 -24.69 -18.54 4.74
N GLU A 425 -25.81 -18.12 4.16
CA GLU A 425 -26.26 -18.57 2.85
C GLU A 425 -26.93 -17.44 2.06
N ASN A 426 -26.67 -17.38 0.77
CA ASN A 426 -27.26 -16.45 -0.22
C ASN A 426 -27.20 -14.98 0.21
N GLN A 427 -26.06 -14.54 0.73
CA GLN A 427 -25.89 -13.18 1.22
C GLN A 427 -24.57 -12.54 0.77
N LEU A 428 -24.47 -11.23 0.95
CA LEU A 428 -23.22 -10.49 0.82
C LEU A 428 -22.52 -10.51 2.19
N ILE A 429 -21.24 -10.86 2.19
CA ILE A 429 -20.39 -10.86 3.38
C ILE A 429 -19.27 -9.86 3.15
N LEU A 430 -19.25 -8.76 3.91
CA LEU A 430 -18.14 -7.81 3.91
C LEU A 430 -17.15 -8.17 5.01
N LEU A 431 -15.91 -8.46 4.63
CA LEU A 431 -14.78 -8.60 5.56
C LEU A 431 -14.03 -7.26 5.62
N LYS A 432 -13.95 -6.66 6.80
CA LYS A 432 -13.29 -5.39 7.01
C LYS A 432 -12.42 -5.44 8.27
N GLY A 433 -11.06 -5.34 8.09
CA GLY A 433 -10.16 -5.45 9.25
C GLY A 433 -8.70 -5.48 8.90
#